data_541ad055d2655a0f9270d138a720f3e2
#
_entry.id   541ad055d2655a0f9270d138a720f3e2
#
_cell.length_a   1.000
_cell.length_b   1.000
_cell.length_c   1.000
_cell.angle_alpha   90.00
_cell.angle_beta   90.00
_cell.angle_gamma   90.00
#
_symmetry.space_group_name_H-M   'P 1'
#
loop_
_entity.id
_entity.type
_entity.pdbx_description
1 polymer ?
#
loop_
_entity_poly.entity_id
_entity_poly.type
_entity_poly.pdbx_seq_one_letter_code
_entity_poly.pdbx_strand_id
1 'polypeptide(L)'
;MQVFKTFMKILKTRLTSAILYLVIFMVIAVIMADTAKDNNDYEDYKMSISVIDRDNSAESRRLQDFIFSGNKKVELADDEDEVIDAVYYQRANYVLYINKGFGDKINAGDFDGLFENFKMPSSYGGQLFESRLDNYLSSVKAYMTAGESTENAMELAKTAVSQQVNAELKNFNNKGGTGMPAIFGYYFQYLAYVMLSMLIVTLCPVILTLNRKGVRERTMCSSLTSANYSRQTALGASILVFSIWLL
;
A
#
# COMPACT_ATOMS: atom_id res chain seq x y z
N MET A 1 12.34 -49.59 4.90
CA MET A 1 12.21 -48.12 4.89
C MET A 1 12.19 -47.54 6.32
N GLN A 2 13.30 -47.68 7.05
CA GLN A 2 13.38 -47.24 8.45
C GLN A 2 13.52 -45.71 8.57
N VAL A 3 14.31 -45.09 7.69
CA VAL A 3 14.51 -43.60 7.70
C VAL A 3 13.18 -42.88 7.40
N PHE A 4 12.43 -43.32 6.44
CA PHE A 4 11.11 -42.79 6.13
C PHE A 4 10.12 -42.87 7.32
N LYS A 5 10.08 -44.05 8.00
CA LYS A 5 9.23 -44.19 9.20
C LYS A 5 9.66 -43.23 10.31
N THR A 6 10.97 -43.04 10.52
CA THR A 6 11.51 -42.11 11.51
C THR A 6 11.17 -40.66 11.12
N PHE A 7 11.31 -40.30 9.84
CA PHE A 7 10.92 -39.01 9.31
C PHE A 7 9.44 -38.70 9.63
N MET A 8 8.56 -39.63 9.29
CA MET A 8 7.12 -39.46 9.55
C MET A 8 6.79 -39.39 11.04
N LYS A 9 7.52 -40.13 11.89
CA LYS A 9 7.34 -40.07 13.36
C LYS A 9 7.72 -38.70 13.90
N ILE A 10 8.85 -38.15 13.47
CA ILE A 10 9.30 -36.79 13.88
C ILE A 10 8.33 -35.74 13.33
N LEU A 11 7.88 -35.90 12.08
CA LEU A 11 6.91 -34.99 11.47
C LEU A 11 5.61 -34.92 12.26
N LYS A 12 5.08 -36.06 12.72
CA LYS A 12 3.87 -36.11 13.55
C LYS A 12 4.00 -35.29 14.84
N THR A 13 5.16 -35.24 15.46
CA THR A 13 5.37 -34.43 16.68
C THR A 13 5.41 -32.93 16.39
N ARG A 14 5.59 -32.54 15.12
CA ARG A 14 5.63 -31.15 14.65
C ARG A 14 4.33 -30.68 13.99
N LEU A 15 3.38 -31.59 13.75
CA LEU A 15 2.08 -31.26 13.19
C LEU A 15 1.32 -30.21 14.04
N THR A 16 1.44 -30.27 15.36
CA THR A 16 0.82 -29.26 16.24
C THR A 16 1.28 -27.85 15.94
N SER A 17 2.59 -27.65 15.67
CA SER A 17 3.14 -26.35 15.30
C SER A 17 2.65 -25.90 13.93
N ALA A 18 2.50 -26.84 12.98
CA ALA A 18 1.95 -26.54 11.65
C ALA A 18 0.48 -26.13 11.73
N ILE A 19 -0.33 -26.86 12.49
CA ILE A 19 -1.75 -26.54 12.72
C ILE A 19 -1.91 -25.18 13.40
N LEU A 20 -1.09 -24.89 14.42
CA LEU A 20 -1.09 -23.58 15.08
C LEU A 20 -0.82 -22.46 14.09
N TYR A 21 0.16 -22.63 13.19
CA TYR A 21 0.50 -21.65 12.18
C TYR A 21 -0.65 -21.41 11.19
N LEU A 22 -1.33 -22.49 10.80
CA LEU A 22 -2.50 -22.43 9.93
C LEU A 22 -3.68 -21.70 10.60
N VAL A 23 -3.92 -21.97 11.89
CA VAL A 23 -4.98 -21.27 12.65
C VAL A 23 -4.69 -19.78 12.74
N ILE A 24 -3.43 -19.40 13.07
CA ILE A 24 -3.03 -17.99 13.10
C ILE A 24 -3.26 -17.32 11.73
N PHE A 25 -2.87 -18.00 10.65
CA PHE A 25 -3.12 -17.48 9.30
C PHE A 25 -4.61 -17.29 9.00
N MET A 26 -5.44 -18.26 9.34
CA MET A 26 -6.90 -18.16 9.15
C MET A 26 -7.48 -16.96 9.93
N VAL A 27 -7.04 -16.76 11.17
CA VAL A 27 -7.48 -15.61 11.97
C VAL A 27 -7.08 -14.29 11.32
N ILE A 28 -5.82 -14.18 10.88
CA ILE A 28 -5.33 -12.98 10.18
C ILE A 28 -6.10 -12.77 8.87
N ALA A 29 -6.34 -13.82 8.10
CA ALA A 29 -7.08 -13.73 6.84
C ALA A 29 -8.52 -13.24 7.05
N VAL A 30 -9.20 -13.69 8.12
CA VAL A 30 -10.56 -13.24 8.46
C VAL A 30 -10.55 -11.76 8.88
N ILE A 31 -9.60 -11.34 9.73
CA ILE A 31 -9.47 -9.94 10.15
C ILE A 31 -9.20 -9.03 8.93
N MET A 32 -8.28 -9.44 8.06
CA MET A 32 -7.98 -8.67 6.85
C MET A 32 -9.15 -8.64 5.88
N ALA A 33 -9.94 -9.73 5.79
CA ALA A 33 -11.14 -9.76 4.96
C ALA A 33 -12.22 -8.78 5.44
N ASP A 34 -12.35 -8.61 6.74
CA ASP A 34 -13.30 -7.66 7.34
C ASP A 34 -12.84 -6.21 7.11
N THR A 35 -11.58 -5.93 7.36
CA THR A 35 -10.97 -4.61 7.11
C THR A 35 -11.02 -4.21 5.61
N ALA A 36 -10.91 -5.18 4.69
CA ALA A 36 -10.98 -4.91 3.25
C ALA A 36 -12.39 -4.61 2.74
N LYS A 37 -13.46 -4.95 3.48
CA LYS A 37 -14.83 -4.56 3.15
C LYS A 37 -15.08 -3.08 3.36
N ASP A 38 -14.46 -2.50 4.41
CA ASP A 38 -14.60 -1.08 4.72
C ASP A 38 -13.77 -0.17 3.78
N ASN A 39 -12.77 -0.72 3.09
CA ASN A 39 -11.93 0.02 2.14
C ASN A 39 -12.53 0.18 0.73
N ASN A 40 -13.79 -0.21 0.49
CA ASN A 40 -14.49 0.10 -0.75
C ASN A 40 -15.05 1.53 -0.79
N ASP A 41 -15.11 2.22 0.32
CA ASP A 41 -15.31 3.66 0.34
C ASP A 41 -13.95 4.30 0.03
N TYR A 42 -13.89 5.00 -1.08
CA TYR A 42 -12.75 5.84 -1.44
C TYR A 42 -12.62 6.94 -0.38
N GLU A 43 -11.86 6.65 0.69
CA GLU A 43 -11.46 7.69 1.62
C GLU A 43 -10.50 8.63 0.90
N ASP A 44 -10.93 9.86 0.74
CA ASP A 44 -10.10 10.93 0.18
C ASP A 44 -8.82 11.03 1.02
N TYR A 45 -7.69 10.64 0.45
CA TYR A 45 -6.41 10.60 1.15
C TYR A 45 -6.03 12.00 1.61
N LYS A 46 -6.24 12.29 2.89
CA LYS A 46 -5.91 13.59 3.50
C LYS A 46 -4.40 13.72 3.69
N MET A 47 -3.79 14.54 2.86
CA MET A 47 -2.37 14.84 2.94
C MET A 47 -2.09 15.93 3.98
N SER A 48 -0.90 15.85 4.60
CA SER A 48 -0.33 16.95 5.38
C SER A 48 0.32 17.94 4.42
N ILE A 49 -0.30 19.11 4.24
CA ILE A 49 0.15 20.13 3.28
C ILE A 49 0.48 21.41 4.03
N SER A 50 1.60 22.03 3.67
CA SER A 50 1.92 23.39 4.06
C SER A 50 1.76 24.32 2.87
N VAL A 51 1.17 25.49 3.10
CA VAL A 51 1.07 26.57 2.13
C VAL A 51 1.76 27.79 2.68
N ILE A 52 2.82 28.22 1.99
CA ILE A 52 3.58 29.44 2.30
C ILE A 52 3.09 30.52 1.33
N ASP A 53 2.25 31.40 1.84
CA ASP A 53 1.64 32.46 1.05
C ASP A 53 2.48 33.73 1.11
N ARG A 54 3.11 34.07 0.00
CA ARG A 54 3.93 35.29 -0.16
C ARG A 54 3.14 36.45 -0.75
N ASP A 55 1.88 36.22 -1.20
CA ASP A 55 1.03 37.23 -1.83
C ASP A 55 0.04 37.87 -0.86
N ASN A 56 -0.55 37.07 0.02
CA ASN A 56 -1.54 37.52 1.02
C ASN A 56 -2.78 38.21 0.43
N SER A 57 -3.13 37.93 -0.84
CA SER A 57 -4.32 38.45 -1.51
C SER A 57 -5.62 37.75 -1.05
N ALA A 58 -6.77 38.24 -1.47
CA ALA A 58 -8.04 37.59 -1.24
C ALA A 58 -8.11 36.26 -2.00
N GLU A 59 -7.58 36.22 -3.20
CA GLU A 59 -7.51 35.08 -4.09
C GLU A 59 -6.61 33.96 -3.50
N SER A 60 -5.44 34.33 -2.94
CA SER A 60 -4.56 33.34 -2.30
C SER A 60 -5.20 32.69 -1.07
N ARG A 61 -5.97 33.45 -0.29
CA ARG A 61 -6.71 32.91 0.86
C ARG A 61 -7.82 31.95 0.43
N ARG A 62 -8.56 32.27 -0.64
CA ARG A 62 -9.58 31.35 -1.19
C ARG A 62 -8.96 30.05 -1.70
N LEU A 63 -7.81 30.14 -2.32
CA LEU A 63 -7.06 28.95 -2.72
C LEU A 63 -6.66 28.11 -1.50
N GLN A 64 -6.16 28.73 -0.44
CA GLN A 64 -5.85 28.04 0.80
C GLN A 64 -7.07 27.34 1.40
N ASP A 65 -8.23 28.02 1.41
CA ASP A 65 -9.50 27.44 1.88
C ASP A 65 -9.92 26.21 1.06
N PHE A 66 -9.68 26.22 -0.25
CA PHE A 66 -9.88 25.05 -1.09
C PHE A 66 -8.91 23.93 -0.72
N ILE A 67 -7.62 24.21 -0.61
CA ILE A 67 -6.57 23.20 -0.28
C ILE A 67 -6.85 22.54 1.06
N PHE A 68 -7.18 23.33 2.09
CA PHE A 68 -7.38 22.80 3.44
C PHE A 68 -8.78 22.22 3.67
N SER A 69 -9.72 22.39 2.75
CA SER A 69 -11.02 21.71 2.84
C SER A 69 -10.91 20.19 2.77
N GLY A 70 -9.90 19.66 2.04
CA GLY A 70 -9.67 18.23 1.86
C GLY A 70 -8.36 17.71 2.44
N ASN A 71 -7.52 18.56 3.06
CA ASN A 71 -6.18 18.20 3.52
C ASN A 71 -5.92 18.71 4.93
N LYS A 72 -4.90 18.12 5.57
CA LYS A 72 -4.45 18.54 6.90
C LYS A 72 -3.46 19.70 6.76
N LYS A 73 -3.77 20.84 7.39
CA LYS A 73 -2.88 21.99 7.44
C LYS A 73 -1.67 21.70 8.31
N VAL A 74 -0.47 22.03 7.79
CA VAL A 74 0.78 22.07 8.53
C VAL A 74 1.33 23.49 8.39
N GLU A 75 1.65 24.13 9.50
CA GLU A 75 2.25 25.47 9.52
C GLU A 75 3.77 25.33 9.53
N LEU A 76 4.43 25.96 8.57
CA LEU A 76 5.87 26.05 8.45
C LEU A 76 6.24 27.52 8.20
N ALA A 77 7.41 27.94 8.71
CA ALA A 77 7.98 29.21 8.33
C ALA A 77 8.50 29.19 6.89
N ASP A 78 8.66 30.36 6.27
CA ASP A 78 9.32 30.50 4.97
C ASP A 78 10.84 30.42 5.16
N ASP A 79 11.29 29.23 5.60
CA ASP A 79 12.68 28.86 5.85
C ASP A 79 12.99 27.54 5.17
N GLU A 80 14.02 27.53 4.31
CA GLU A 80 14.37 26.41 3.48
C GLU A 80 14.76 25.17 4.31
N ASP A 81 15.52 25.35 5.39
CA ASP A 81 15.96 24.26 6.26
C ASP A 81 14.76 23.61 6.98
N GLU A 82 13.82 24.44 7.48
CA GLU A 82 12.60 23.92 8.13
C GLU A 82 11.71 23.13 7.14
N VAL A 83 11.59 23.60 5.92
CA VAL A 83 10.82 22.95 4.85
C VAL A 83 11.43 21.61 4.46
N ILE A 84 12.75 21.57 4.26
CA ILE A 84 13.49 20.33 3.94
C ILE A 84 13.29 19.31 5.07
N ASP A 85 13.48 19.71 6.31
CA ASP A 85 13.29 18.85 7.48
C ASP A 85 11.84 18.36 7.60
N ALA A 86 10.86 19.23 7.37
CA ALA A 86 9.46 18.86 7.45
C ALA A 86 9.06 17.80 6.41
N VAL A 87 9.59 17.91 5.19
CA VAL A 87 9.34 16.94 4.13
C VAL A 87 10.14 15.66 4.35
N TYR A 88 11.39 15.75 4.77
CA TYR A 88 12.24 14.59 5.03
C TYR A 88 11.68 13.72 6.17
N TYR A 89 11.24 14.32 7.27
CA TYR A 89 10.63 13.63 8.41
C TYR A 89 9.12 13.38 8.23
N GLN A 90 8.58 13.60 7.03
CA GLN A 90 7.15 13.37 6.68
C GLN A 90 6.16 14.12 7.58
N ARG A 91 6.56 15.26 8.17
CA ARG A 91 5.65 16.17 8.87
C ARG A 91 4.72 16.88 7.88
N ALA A 92 5.26 17.24 6.71
CA ALA A 92 4.51 17.72 5.56
C ALA A 92 4.80 16.81 4.35
N ASN A 93 3.76 16.40 3.64
CA ASN A 93 3.90 15.59 2.42
C ASN A 93 4.15 16.46 1.19
N TYR A 94 3.70 17.72 1.26
CA TYR A 94 3.77 18.68 0.17
C TYR A 94 3.84 20.09 0.73
N VAL A 95 4.69 20.93 0.16
CA VAL A 95 4.79 22.35 0.48
C VAL A 95 4.56 23.14 -0.79
N LEU A 96 3.58 24.04 -0.76
CA LEU A 96 3.20 24.93 -1.85
C LEU A 96 3.58 26.35 -1.51
N TYR A 97 4.34 27.01 -2.37
CA TYR A 97 4.64 28.43 -2.29
C TYR A 97 3.72 29.19 -3.24
N ILE A 98 2.94 30.13 -2.74
CA ILE A 98 2.17 31.05 -3.55
C ILE A 98 3.02 32.28 -3.81
N ASN A 99 3.36 32.52 -5.06
CA ASN A 99 4.26 33.61 -5.45
C ASN A 99 3.57 34.98 -5.34
N LYS A 100 4.36 36.04 -5.10
CA LYS A 100 3.88 37.41 -5.10
C LYS A 100 3.27 37.78 -6.44
N GLY A 101 2.16 38.54 -6.41
CA GLY A 101 1.40 38.89 -7.59
C GLY A 101 0.40 37.80 -8.06
N PHE A 102 0.17 36.80 -7.23
CA PHE A 102 -0.78 35.72 -7.52
C PHE A 102 -2.19 36.26 -7.82
N GLY A 103 -2.71 37.16 -6.95
CA GLY A 103 -4.03 37.75 -7.13
C GLY A 103 -4.14 38.57 -8.44
N ASP A 104 -3.14 39.38 -8.73
CA ASP A 104 -3.10 40.20 -9.96
C ASP A 104 -3.06 39.33 -11.21
N LYS A 105 -2.24 38.28 -11.21
CA LYS A 105 -2.14 37.35 -12.34
C LYS A 105 -3.45 36.59 -12.58
N ILE A 106 -4.05 36.04 -11.55
CA ILE A 106 -5.35 35.34 -11.68
C ILE A 106 -6.41 36.31 -12.22
N ASN A 107 -6.50 37.52 -11.68
CA ASN A 107 -7.45 38.52 -12.17
C ASN A 107 -7.22 38.94 -13.62
N ALA A 108 -5.97 38.87 -14.08
CA ALA A 108 -5.61 39.11 -15.48
C ALA A 108 -5.83 37.86 -16.38
N GLY A 109 -6.22 36.72 -15.82
CA GLY A 109 -6.37 35.44 -16.54
C GLY A 109 -5.05 34.76 -16.90
N ASP A 110 -3.93 35.17 -16.27
CA ASP A 110 -2.61 34.57 -16.42
C ASP A 110 -2.40 33.53 -15.33
N PHE A 111 -2.23 32.27 -15.74
CA PHE A 111 -2.05 31.13 -14.84
C PHE A 111 -0.62 30.60 -14.82
N ASP A 112 0.34 31.27 -15.44
CA ASP A 112 1.73 30.81 -15.54
C ASP A 112 2.57 31.27 -14.34
N GLY A 113 3.35 30.35 -13.78
CA GLY A 113 4.31 30.65 -12.70
C GLY A 113 3.66 31.17 -11.41
N LEU A 114 2.48 30.71 -11.09
CA LEU A 114 1.73 31.08 -9.88
C LEU A 114 2.33 30.45 -8.61
N PHE A 115 2.96 29.29 -8.74
CA PHE A 115 3.40 28.46 -7.65
C PHE A 115 4.82 27.93 -7.82
N GLU A 116 5.46 27.71 -6.69
CA GLU A 116 6.60 26.81 -6.55
C GLU A 116 6.21 25.70 -5.58
N ASN A 117 6.80 24.52 -5.72
CA ASN A 117 6.50 23.40 -4.85
C ASN A 117 7.75 22.72 -4.34
N PHE A 118 7.63 22.12 -3.14
CA PHE A 118 8.63 21.22 -2.60
C PHE A 118 7.95 19.94 -2.09
N LYS A 119 8.42 18.79 -2.58
CA LYS A 119 7.87 17.48 -2.23
C LYS A 119 8.92 16.39 -2.35
N MET A 120 8.68 15.24 -1.72
CA MET A 120 9.52 14.07 -1.98
C MET A 120 9.43 13.64 -3.43
N PRO A 121 10.57 13.35 -4.09
CA PRO A 121 10.58 12.77 -5.44
C PRO A 121 9.73 11.48 -5.46
N SER A 122 8.92 11.29 -6.51
CA SER A 122 8.04 10.13 -6.70
C SER A 122 6.92 9.95 -5.67
N SER A 123 6.53 11.01 -4.96
CA SER A 123 5.37 10.99 -4.07
C SER A 123 4.07 10.86 -4.89
N TYR A 124 3.40 9.70 -4.77
CA TYR A 124 2.09 9.48 -5.40
C TYR A 124 1.04 10.49 -4.92
N GLY A 125 1.00 10.75 -3.62
CA GLY A 125 0.11 11.76 -3.05
C GLY A 125 0.38 13.16 -3.60
N GLY A 126 1.66 13.53 -3.74
CA GLY A 126 2.04 14.82 -4.34
C GLY A 126 1.54 14.98 -5.78
N GLN A 127 1.64 13.93 -6.60
CA GLN A 127 1.10 13.94 -7.98
C GLN A 127 -0.43 14.06 -8.00
N LEU A 128 -1.11 13.36 -7.09
CA LEU A 128 -2.57 13.44 -6.96
C LEU A 128 -3.01 14.85 -6.56
N PHE A 129 -2.31 15.47 -5.62
CA PHE A 129 -2.59 16.84 -5.20
C PHE A 129 -2.36 17.84 -6.33
N GLU A 130 -1.27 17.73 -7.08
CA GLU A 130 -1.01 18.58 -8.26
C GLU A 130 -2.12 18.45 -9.30
N SER A 131 -2.54 17.23 -9.62
CA SER A 131 -3.66 17.01 -10.54
C SER A 131 -4.96 17.64 -10.05
N ARG A 132 -5.23 17.60 -8.74
CA ARG A 132 -6.40 18.24 -8.14
C ARG A 132 -6.32 19.77 -8.18
N LEU A 133 -5.12 20.32 -7.95
CA LEU A 133 -4.84 21.74 -8.06
C LEU A 133 -4.99 22.24 -9.50
N ASP A 134 -4.44 21.49 -10.47
CA ASP A 134 -4.57 21.80 -11.89
C ASP A 134 -6.04 21.77 -12.37
N ASN A 135 -6.81 20.78 -11.90
CA ASN A 135 -8.24 20.69 -12.19
C ASN A 135 -9.01 21.89 -11.62
N TYR A 136 -8.65 22.31 -10.40
CA TYR A 136 -9.25 23.50 -9.78
C TYR A 136 -8.95 24.76 -10.60
N LEU A 137 -7.68 25.01 -10.93
CA LEU A 137 -7.27 26.19 -11.71
C LEU A 137 -7.85 26.19 -13.13
N SER A 138 -7.90 25.03 -13.76
CA SER A 138 -8.56 24.88 -15.07
C SER A 138 -10.05 25.19 -15.01
N SER A 139 -10.74 24.81 -13.92
CA SER A 139 -12.13 25.16 -13.69
C SER A 139 -12.30 26.65 -13.43
N VAL A 140 -11.44 27.26 -12.63
CA VAL A 140 -11.43 28.73 -12.43
C VAL A 140 -11.29 29.45 -13.76
N LYS A 141 -10.31 29.05 -14.57
CA LYS A 141 -10.09 29.62 -15.92
C LYS A 141 -11.32 29.48 -16.81
N ALA A 142 -11.97 28.32 -16.80
CA ALA A 142 -13.17 28.08 -17.59
C ALA A 142 -14.32 29.00 -17.17
N TYR A 143 -14.59 29.16 -15.88
CA TYR A 143 -15.64 30.05 -15.39
C TYR A 143 -15.35 31.54 -15.68
N MET A 144 -14.10 31.98 -15.53
CA MET A 144 -13.68 33.32 -15.89
C MET A 144 -13.86 33.59 -17.39
N THR A 145 -13.52 32.61 -18.24
CA THR A 145 -13.75 32.70 -19.69
C THR A 145 -15.24 32.76 -20.03
N ALA A 146 -16.11 32.17 -19.22
CA ALA A 146 -17.55 32.26 -19.35
C ALA A 146 -18.15 33.61 -18.87
N GLY A 147 -17.31 34.52 -18.33
CA GLY A 147 -17.73 35.86 -17.90
C GLY A 147 -17.98 36.01 -16.41
N GLU A 148 -17.71 35.01 -15.61
CA GLU A 148 -17.81 35.11 -14.15
C GLU A 148 -16.67 35.94 -13.56
N SER A 149 -16.97 36.63 -12.44
CA SER A 149 -15.93 37.32 -11.67
C SER A 149 -14.93 36.31 -11.08
N THR A 150 -13.70 36.71 -10.88
CA THR A 150 -12.67 35.83 -10.27
C THR A 150 -13.14 35.20 -8.96
N GLU A 151 -13.83 35.98 -8.11
CA GLU A 151 -14.38 35.50 -6.84
C GLU A 151 -15.41 34.38 -7.03
N ASN A 152 -16.41 34.62 -7.91
CA ASN A 152 -17.43 33.61 -8.22
C ASN A 152 -16.82 32.38 -8.91
N ALA A 153 -15.88 32.59 -9.82
CA ALA A 153 -15.19 31.50 -10.53
C ALA A 153 -14.43 30.56 -9.57
N MET A 154 -13.78 31.13 -8.56
CA MET A 154 -13.05 30.33 -7.55
C MET A 154 -14.02 29.53 -6.65
N GLU A 155 -15.15 30.10 -6.27
CA GLU A 155 -16.15 29.42 -5.44
C GLU A 155 -16.89 28.30 -6.22
N LEU A 156 -17.28 28.58 -7.46
CA LEU A 156 -17.86 27.58 -8.37
C LEU A 156 -16.88 26.43 -8.65
N ALA A 157 -15.60 26.73 -8.88
CA ALA A 157 -14.57 25.74 -9.10
C ALA A 157 -14.37 24.85 -7.85
N LYS A 158 -14.35 25.46 -6.66
CA LYS A 158 -14.29 24.72 -5.39
C LYS A 158 -15.46 23.74 -5.27
N THR A 159 -16.67 24.19 -5.55
CA THR A 159 -17.86 23.34 -5.50
C THR A 159 -17.80 22.22 -6.53
N ALA A 160 -17.41 22.52 -7.77
CA ALA A 160 -17.30 21.54 -8.85
C ALA A 160 -16.27 20.44 -8.57
N VAL A 161 -15.07 20.82 -8.08
CA VAL A 161 -14.00 19.85 -7.78
C VAL A 161 -14.26 19.07 -6.50
N SER A 162 -15.05 19.62 -5.57
CA SER A 162 -15.43 18.94 -4.32
C SER A 162 -16.62 18.00 -4.47
N GLN A 163 -17.34 18.03 -5.60
CA GLN A 163 -18.41 17.07 -5.85
C GLN A 163 -17.85 15.66 -5.99
N GLN A 164 -18.23 14.79 -5.06
CA GLN A 164 -17.96 13.36 -5.20
C GLN A 164 -18.77 12.80 -6.37
N VAL A 165 -18.06 12.44 -7.42
CA VAL A 165 -18.66 11.68 -8.53
C VAL A 165 -18.69 10.23 -8.12
N ASN A 166 -19.87 9.63 -7.97
CA ASN A 166 -20.03 8.19 -7.84
C ASN A 166 -19.63 7.52 -9.16
N ALA A 167 -18.36 7.21 -9.29
CA ALA A 167 -17.84 6.46 -10.43
C ALA A 167 -18.05 4.97 -10.16
N GLU A 168 -19.11 4.38 -10.71
CA GLU A 168 -19.22 2.93 -10.79
C GLU A 168 -18.23 2.40 -11.85
N LEU A 169 -17.22 1.68 -11.42
CA LEU A 169 -16.35 0.90 -12.28
C LEU A 169 -17.14 -0.26 -12.90
N LYS A 170 -17.80 -0.02 -14.04
CA LYS A 170 -18.39 -1.09 -14.84
C LYS A 170 -17.29 -1.77 -15.67
N ASN A 171 -16.92 -2.94 -15.25
CA ASN A 171 -15.96 -3.78 -15.98
C ASN A 171 -16.65 -4.35 -17.23
N PHE A 172 -16.49 -3.71 -18.37
CA PHE A 172 -17.13 -4.09 -19.65
C PHE A 172 -16.68 -5.46 -20.19
N ASN A 173 -15.64 -6.05 -19.61
CA ASN A 173 -15.06 -7.31 -20.07
C ASN A 173 -15.60 -8.54 -19.31
N ASN A 174 -16.50 -8.38 -18.36
CA ASN A 174 -17.06 -9.48 -17.58
C ASN A 174 -18.45 -9.83 -18.10
N LYS A 175 -18.50 -10.67 -19.11
CA LYS A 175 -19.71 -11.47 -19.41
C LYS A 175 -19.97 -12.37 -18.20
N GLY A 176 -20.66 -11.87 -17.17
CA GLY A 176 -21.23 -12.64 -16.08
C GLY A 176 -20.26 -13.22 -15.04
N GLY A 177 -19.00 -12.78 -14.99
CA GLY A 177 -18.07 -13.14 -13.92
C GLY A 177 -18.15 -12.11 -12.80
N THR A 178 -18.56 -12.49 -11.62
CA THR A 178 -18.27 -11.74 -10.40
C THR A 178 -16.77 -11.52 -10.36
N GLY A 179 -16.31 -10.28 -10.57
CA GLY A 179 -14.90 -9.93 -10.41
C GLY A 179 -14.46 -10.49 -9.05
N MET A 180 -13.35 -11.25 -9.04
CA MET A 180 -12.81 -11.70 -7.76
C MET A 180 -12.63 -10.46 -6.87
N PRO A 181 -13.25 -10.40 -5.70
CA PRO A 181 -13.07 -9.29 -4.80
C PRO A 181 -11.58 -9.04 -4.59
N ALA A 182 -11.15 -7.79 -4.45
CA ALA A 182 -9.75 -7.42 -4.22
C ALA A 182 -9.10 -8.21 -3.06
N ILE A 183 -9.91 -8.64 -2.09
CA ILE A 183 -9.59 -9.58 -1.01
C ILE A 183 -8.86 -10.84 -1.49
N PHE A 184 -9.29 -11.44 -2.62
CA PHE A 184 -8.63 -12.64 -3.14
C PHE A 184 -7.20 -12.36 -3.62
N GLY A 185 -6.93 -11.16 -4.17
CA GLY A 185 -5.58 -10.75 -4.55
C GLY A 185 -4.63 -10.75 -3.34
N TYR A 186 -5.05 -10.14 -2.25
CA TYR A 186 -4.29 -10.13 -0.98
C TYR A 186 -4.14 -11.53 -0.40
N TYR A 187 -5.22 -12.33 -0.39
CA TYR A 187 -5.18 -13.70 0.10
C TYR A 187 -4.14 -14.54 -0.64
N PHE A 188 -4.13 -14.52 -1.98
CA PHE A 188 -3.16 -15.27 -2.78
C PHE A 188 -1.73 -14.76 -2.61
N GLN A 189 -1.53 -13.47 -2.42
CA GLN A 189 -0.21 -12.89 -2.16
C GLN A 189 0.38 -13.40 -0.84
N TYR A 190 -0.42 -13.47 0.22
CA TYR A 190 0.03 -13.96 1.53
C TYR A 190 0.08 -15.49 1.61
N LEU A 191 -0.73 -16.21 0.84
CA LEU A 191 -0.77 -17.67 0.82
C LEU A 191 0.62 -18.27 0.50
N ALA A 192 1.32 -17.73 -0.49
CA ALA A 192 2.66 -18.20 -0.86
C ALA A 192 3.66 -18.06 0.31
N TYR A 193 3.60 -16.93 1.05
CA TYR A 193 4.44 -16.70 2.23
C TYR A 193 4.11 -17.68 3.35
N VAL A 194 2.85 -17.95 3.60
CA VAL A 194 2.41 -18.89 4.64
C VAL A 194 2.82 -20.31 4.31
N MET A 195 2.67 -20.74 3.05
CA MET A 195 3.11 -22.06 2.60
C MET A 195 4.62 -22.24 2.80
N LEU A 196 5.42 -21.23 2.44
CA LEU A 196 6.87 -21.26 2.64
C LEU A 196 7.23 -21.33 4.13
N SER A 197 6.60 -20.51 4.96
CA SER A 197 6.82 -20.48 6.41
C SER A 197 6.45 -21.82 7.06
N MET A 198 5.35 -22.42 6.65
CA MET A 198 4.88 -23.71 7.13
C MET A 198 5.85 -24.83 6.76
N LEU A 199 6.42 -24.80 5.54
CA LEU A 199 7.48 -25.73 5.12
C LEU A 199 8.72 -25.58 6.00
N ILE A 200 9.17 -24.35 6.25
CA ILE A 200 10.35 -24.10 7.10
C ILE A 200 10.14 -24.61 8.52
N VAL A 201 9.02 -24.27 9.14
CA VAL A 201 8.70 -24.64 10.53
C VAL A 201 8.55 -26.15 10.71
N THR A 202 8.09 -26.87 9.69
CA THR A 202 7.90 -28.33 9.76
C THR A 202 9.12 -29.11 9.29
N LEU A 203 9.73 -28.73 8.16
CA LEU A 203 10.80 -29.48 7.51
C LEU A 203 12.16 -29.27 8.20
N CYS A 204 12.50 -28.03 8.57
CA CYS A 204 13.78 -27.73 9.21
C CYS A 204 14.05 -28.55 10.48
N PRO A 205 13.13 -28.63 11.46
CA PRO A 205 13.36 -29.43 12.66
C PRO A 205 13.52 -30.92 12.37
N VAL A 206 12.82 -31.45 11.34
CA VAL A 206 12.96 -32.87 10.95
C VAL A 206 14.35 -33.10 10.38
N ILE A 207 14.82 -32.26 9.45
CA ILE A 207 16.15 -32.36 8.85
C ILE A 207 17.24 -32.19 9.92
N LEU A 208 17.10 -31.20 10.80
CA LEU A 208 18.06 -30.99 11.90
C LEU A 208 18.14 -32.19 12.84
N THR A 209 16.98 -32.80 13.15
CA THR A 209 16.98 -34.00 14.01
C THR A 209 17.66 -35.20 13.33
N LEU A 210 17.42 -35.40 12.05
CA LEU A 210 18.05 -36.46 11.27
C LEU A 210 19.58 -36.26 11.09
N ASN A 211 20.02 -34.99 11.02
CA ASN A 211 21.44 -34.63 10.89
C ASN A 211 22.16 -34.45 12.21
N ARG A 212 21.52 -34.67 13.35
CA ARG A 212 22.21 -34.69 14.66
C ARG A 212 23.36 -35.67 14.63
N LYS A 213 24.53 -35.25 15.16
CA LYS A 213 25.81 -36.04 15.14
C LYS A 213 25.59 -37.51 15.51
N GLY A 214 24.94 -37.79 16.65
CA GLY A 214 24.72 -39.17 17.08
C GLY A 214 23.76 -39.99 16.21
N VAL A 215 22.77 -39.36 15.55
CA VAL A 215 21.86 -40.03 14.61
C VAL A 215 22.56 -40.29 13.29
N ARG A 216 23.33 -39.34 12.80
CA ARG A 216 24.09 -39.43 11.56
C ARG A 216 25.17 -40.51 11.66
N GLU A 217 25.94 -40.56 12.76
CA GLU A 217 26.98 -41.58 12.99
C GLU A 217 26.37 -42.99 13.04
N ARG A 218 25.27 -43.18 13.77
CA ARG A 218 24.56 -44.47 13.79
C ARG A 218 24.04 -44.90 12.42
N THR A 219 23.58 -43.92 11.62
CA THR A 219 23.10 -44.16 10.26
C THR A 219 24.25 -44.56 9.33
N MET A 220 25.41 -43.92 9.50
CA MET A 220 26.63 -44.27 8.73
C MET A 220 27.21 -45.64 9.07
N CYS A 221 27.05 -46.08 10.31
CA CYS A 221 27.48 -47.43 10.75
C CYS A 221 26.44 -48.53 10.37
N SER A 222 25.31 -48.15 9.79
CA SER A 222 24.29 -49.10 9.34
C SER A 222 24.56 -49.59 7.92
N SER A 223 23.90 -50.66 7.50
CA SER A 223 23.97 -51.21 6.13
C SER A 223 23.22 -50.31 5.10
N LEU A 224 22.79 -49.13 5.48
CA LEU A 224 22.10 -48.19 4.61
C LEU A 224 23.09 -47.43 3.73
N THR A 225 22.91 -47.55 2.41
CA THR A 225 23.68 -46.72 1.46
C THR A 225 23.19 -45.25 1.51
N SER A 226 24.12 -44.33 1.29
CA SER A 226 23.81 -42.87 1.27
C SER A 226 22.70 -42.52 0.28
N ALA A 227 22.67 -43.21 -0.87
CA ALA A 227 21.62 -43.04 -1.87
C ALA A 227 20.22 -43.43 -1.34
N ASN A 228 20.13 -44.56 -0.62
CA ASN A 228 18.87 -45.01 -0.02
C ASN A 228 18.39 -44.09 1.12
N TYR A 229 19.34 -43.55 1.90
CA TYR A 229 19.04 -42.54 2.92
C TYR A 229 18.43 -41.28 2.29
N SER A 230 19.10 -40.71 1.28
CA SER A 230 18.62 -39.50 0.58
C SER A 230 17.28 -39.73 -0.09
N ARG A 231 17.07 -40.88 -0.75
CA ARG A 231 15.77 -41.21 -1.37
C ARG A 231 14.63 -41.28 -0.36
N GLN A 232 14.84 -41.90 0.80
CA GLN A 232 13.81 -42.02 1.84
C GLN A 232 13.51 -40.69 2.49
N THR A 233 14.49 -39.81 2.68
CA THR A 233 14.31 -38.46 3.20
C THR A 233 13.59 -37.58 2.18
N ALA A 234 13.97 -37.68 0.90
CA ALA A 234 13.30 -36.93 -0.18
C ALA A 234 11.84 -37.35 -0.35
N LEU A 235 11.53 -38.64 -0.27
CA LEU A 235 10.13 -39.11 -0.31
C LEU A 235 9.32 -38.58 0.86
N GLY A 236 9.88 -38.54 2.07
CA GLY A 236 9.20 -37.93 3.23
C GLY A 236 8.94 -36.45 3.05
N ALA A 237 9.92 -35.71 2.54
CA ALA A 237 9.80 -34.29 2.24
C ALA A 237 8.77 -34.02 1.13
N SER A 238 8.77 -34.83 0.06
CA SER A 238 7.82 -34.69 -1.05
C SER A 238 6.36 -34.90 -0.61
N ILE A 239 6.11 -35.88 0.26
CA ILE A 239 4.76 -36.09 0.82
C ILE A 239 4.33 -34.88 1.66
N LEU A 240 5.23 -34.30 2.45
CA LEU A 240 4.92 -33.11 3.23
C LEU A 240 4.59 -31.92 2.31
N VAL A 241 5.44 -31.64 1.31
CA VAL A 241 5.23 -30.55 0.34
C VAL A 241 3.90 -30.71 -0.37
N PHE A 242 3.61 -31.93 -0.83
CA PHE A 242 2.33 -32.23 -1.51
C PHE A 242 1.12 -32.07 -0.58
N SER A 243 1.24 -32.45 0.69
CA SER A 243 0.19 -32.27 1.69
C SER A 243 -0.09 -30.79 1.97
N ILE A 244 0.94 -29.96 2.03
CA ILE A 244 0.81 -28.50 2.22
C ILE A 244 0.22 -27.84 0.95
N TRP A 245 0.58 -28.36 -0.24
CA TRP A 245 0.06 -27.83 -1.49
C TRP A 245 -1.43 -28.15 -1.71
N LEU A 246 -1.89 -29.26 -1.15
CA LEU A 246 -3.30 -29.70 -1.23
C LEU A 246 -4.24 -28.94 -0.27
N LEU A 247 -3.68 -28.19 0.66
CA LEU A 247 -4.38 -27.43 1.71
C LEU A 247 -4.74 -26.03 1.22
#